data_86b68a2074925c78061cd7a220072199
#
_entry.id   86b68a2074925c78061cd7a220072199
#
_cell.length_a   1.000
_cell.length_b   1.000
_cell.length_c   1.000
_cell.angle_alpha   90.00
_cell.angle_beta   90.00
_cell.angle_gamma   90.00
#
_symmetry.space_group_name_H-M   'P 1'
#
loop_
_entity.id
_entity.type
_entity.pdbx_description
1 polymer ?
#
loop_
_entity_poly.entity_id
_entity_poly.type
_entity_poly.pdbx_seq_one_letter_code
_entity_poly.pdbx_strand_id
1 'polypeptide(L)'
;MLNISPIGRSCSQIERDEFYEFDKKNNVRIEIIKNIKLLWNKYLTENNLCGNLPEINFSIGGQISIDIFPKGWDKTYCLQFVEKIYDEIHFFGDKTDIGGNDYEIYNDSRVIGHKVEKYQDTIKLLNELIYI
;
A
#
# COMPACT_ATOMS: atom_id res chain seq x y z
N MET A 1 -8.60 4.97 -7.48
CA MET A 1 -8.33 4.21 -6.25
C MET A 1 -9.55 4.25 -5.35
N LEU A 2 -9.97 3.11 -4.83
CA LEU A 2 -10.96 3.01 -3.76
C LEU A 2 -10.23 2.74 -2.44
N ASN A 3 -10.68 3.36 -1.35
CA ASN A 3 -10.17 3.10 -0.01
C ASN A 3 -11.34 2.65 0.87
N ILE A 4 -11.25 1.44 1.41
CA ILE A 4 -12.28 0.84 2.28
C ILE A 4 -11.72 0.71 3.69
N SER A 5 -12.59 0.96 4.68
CA SER A 5 -12.27 0.73 6.09
C SER A 5 -13.37 -0.12 6.74
N PRO A 6 -13.03 -1.27 7.35
CA PRO A 6 -14.01 -2.12 8.05
C PRO A 6 -14.76 -1.43 9.19
N ILE A 7 -14.12 -0.47 9.86
CA ILE A 7 -14.69 0.29 10.98
C ILE A 7 -15.09 1.72 10.62
N GLY A 8 -14.98 2.10 9.33
CA GLY A 8 -15.26 3.44 8.86
C GLY A 8 -14.11 4.44 9.15
N ARG A 9 -14.09 5.55 8.41
CA ARG A 9 -13.02 6.55 8.53
C ARG A 9 -13.27 7.59 9.61
N SER A 10 -14.49 7.72 10.11
CA SER A 10 -14.87 8.65 11.18
C SER A 10 -14.56 8.14 12.59
N CYS A 11 -13.96 6.92 12.70
CA CYS A 11 -13.57 6.35 13.97
C CYS A 11 -12.47 7.20 14.67
N SER A 12 -12.50 7.18 15.99
CA SER A 12 -11.50 7.82 16.84
C SER A 12 -10.12 7.13 16.74
N GLN A 13 -9.07 7.77 17.26
CA GLN A 13 -7.74 7.16 17.30
C GLN A 13 -7.73 5.89 18.17
N ILE A 14 -8.47 5.87 19.28
CA ILE A 14 -8.58 4.71 20.16
C ILE A 14 -9.15 3.51 19.40
N GLU A 15 -10.27 3.71 18.67
CA GLU A 15 -10.88 2.65 17.86
C GLU A 15 -9.95 2.16 16.74
N ARG A 16 -9.10 3.04 16.17
CA ARG A 16 -8.08 2.64 15.17
C ARG A 16 -7.02 1.74 15.78
N ASP A 17 -6.52 2.10 16.96
CA ASP A 17 -5.50 1.34 17.66
C ASP A 17 -6.04 -0.03 18.08
N GLU A 18 -7.25 -0.09 18.62
CA GLU A 18 -7.93 -1.32 18.99
C GLU A 18 -8.17 -2.23 17.77
N PHE A 19 -8.68 -1.68 16.68
CA PHE A 19 -8.88 -2.43 15.45
C PHE A 19 -7.55 -2.94 14.87
N TYR A 20 -6.50 -2.11 14.89
CA TYR A 20 -5.18 -2.50 14.37
C TYR A 20 -4.61 -3.71 15.11
N GLU A 21 -4.70 -3.72 16.44
CA GLU A 21 -4.25 -4.86 17.26
C GLU A 21 -5.15 -6.10 17.06
N PHE A 22 -6.44 -5.90 16.88
CA PHE A 22 -7.36 -6.99 16.56
C PHE A 22 -7.07 -7.59 15.18
N ASP A 23 -6.86 -6.75 14.16
CA ASP A 23 -6.55 -7.18 12.80
C ASP A 23 -5.25 -7.95 12.71
N LYS A 24 -4.21 -7.52 13.44
CA LYS A 24 -2.94 -8.27 13.53
C LYS A 24 -3.12 -9.71 14.02
N LYS A 25 -4.04 -9.93 14.94
CA LYS A 25 -4.30 -11.26 15.52
C LYS A 25 -5.21 -12.11 14.63
N ASN A 26 -6.17 -11.49 13.97
CA ASN A 26 -7.27 -12.18 13.31
C ASN A 26 -7.23 -12.10 11.78
N ASN A 27 -6.28 -11.33 11.18
CA ASN A 27 -6.12 -11.15 9.74
C ASN A 27 -7.41 -10.68 9.03
N VAL A 28 -8.20 -9.82 9.66
CA VAL A 28 -9.52 -9.41 9.19
C VAL A 28 -9.46 -8.79 7.80
N ARG A 29 -8.53 -7.83 7.59
CA ARG A 29 -8.37 -7.17 6.29
C ARG A 29 -7.88 -8.14 5.21
N ILE A 30 -7.03 -9.09 5.55
CA ILE A 30 -6.58 -10.15 4.63
C ILE A 30 -7.76 -11.00 4.18
N GLU A 31 -8.62 -11.41 5.10
CA GLU A 31 -9.81 -12.21 4.77
C GLU A 31 -10.84 -11.41 3.94
N ILE A 32 -11.01 -10.12 4.23
CA ILE A 32 -11.86 -9.23 3.41
C ILE A 32 -11.30 -9.16 1.98
N ILE A 33 -10.00 -8.97 1.80
CA ILE A 33 -9.37 -8.94 0.47
C ILE A 33 -9.59 -10.25 -0.28
N LYS A 34 -9.40 -11.40 0.37
CA LYS A 34 -9.66 -12.71 -0.25
C LYS A 34 -11.09 -12.83 -0.75
N ASN A 35 -12.06 -12.45 0.08
CA ASN A 35 -13.47 -12.52 -0.26
C ASN A 35 -13.83 -11.57 -1.41
N ILE A 36 -13.32 -10.33 -1.40
CA ILE A 36 -13.55 -9.39 -2.50
C ILE A 36 -12.94 -9.92 -3.81
N LYS A 37 -11.75 -10.48 -3.78
CA LYS A 37 -11.11 -11.08 -4.97
C LYS A 37 -11.94 -12.22 -5.54
N LEU A 38 -12.49 -13.10 -4.70
CA LEU A 38 -13.36 -14.19 -5.14
C LEU A 38 -14.65 -13.66 -5.78
N LEU A 39 -15.32 -12.70 -5.15
CA LEU A 39 -16.53 -12.07 -5.68
C LEU A 39 -16.27 -11.32 -6.98
N TRP A 40 -15.15 -10.61 -7.07
CA TRP A 40 -14.73 -9.90 -8.28
C TRP A 40 -14.49 -10.85 -9.45
N ASN A 41 -13.73 -11.92 -9.24
CA ASN A 41 -13.48 -12.92 -10.27
C ASN A 41 -14.76 -13.61 -10.73
N LYS A 42 -15.66 -13.93 -9.80
CA LYS A 42 -17.00 -14.47 -10.13
C LYS A 42 -17.78 -13.49 -11.01
N TYR A 43 -17.85 -12.23 -10.63
CA TYR A 43 -18.53 -11.17 -11.38
C TYR A 43 -17.97 -11.03 -12.81
N LEU A 44 -16.63 -11.02 -12.96
CA LEU A 44 -15.99 -10.95 -14.27
C LEU A 44 -16.37 -12.13 -15.17
N THR A 45 -16.40 -13.33 -14.60
CA THR A 45 -16.76 -14.56 -15.34
C THR A 45 -18.23 -14.55 -15.75
N GLU A 46 -19.14 -14.24 -14.84
CA GLU A 46 -20.59 -14.22 -15.09
C GLU A 46 -21.01 -13.16 -16.11
N ASN A 47 -20.25 -12.08 -16.25
CA ASN A 47 -20.54 -10.99 -17.18
C ASN A 47 -19.65 -10.99 -18.44
N ASN A 48 -18.86 -12.03 -18.68
CA ASN A 48 -17.93 -12.15 -19.81
C ASN A 48 -16.95 -10.95 -19.92
N LEU A 49 -16.48 -10.42 -18.79
CA LEU A 49 -15.59 -9.27 -18.70
C LEU A 49 -14.12 -9.66 -18.49
N CYS A 50 -13.80 -10.95 -18.42
CA CYS A 50 -12.44 -11.44 -18.26
C CYS A 50 -11.55 -10.95 -19.41
N GLY A 51 -10.45 -10.26 -19.07
CA GLY A 51 -9.51 -9.69 -20.05
C GLY A 51 -9.93 -8.33 -20.65
N ASN A 52 -11.15 -7.86 -20.40
CA ASN A 52 -11.64 -6.57 -20.90
C ASN A 52 -11.48 -5.43 -19.88
N LEU A 53 -11.16 -5.74 -18.62
CA LEU A 53 -10.93 -4.77 -17.57
C LEU A 53 -9.48 -4.89 -17.04
N PRO A 54 -8.90 -3.78 -16.55
CA PRO A 54 -7.57 -3.83 -15.95
C PRO A 54 -7.55 -4.75 -14.72
N GLU A 55 -6.43 -5.43 -14.53
CA GLU A 55 -6.17 -6.19 -13.30
C GLU A 55 -6.21 -5.24 -12.09
N ILE A 56 -6.86 -5.68 -11.00
CA ILE A 56 -7.03 -4.87 -9.80
C ILE A 56 -6.11 -5.40 -8.69
N ASN A 57 -5.35 -4.48 -8.10
CA ASN A 57 -4.53 -4.72 -6.94
C ASN A 57 -5.24 -4.31 -5.66
N PHE A 58 -4.87 -5.00 -4.58
CA PHE A 58 -5.34 -4.76 -3.22
C PHE A 58 -4.12 -4.64 -2.31
N SER A 59 -4.04 -3.59 -1.51
CA SER A 59 -3.01 -3.43 -0.49
C SER A 59 -3.61 -3.04 0.85
N ILE A 60 -2.93 -3.44 1.93
CA ILE A 60 -3.28 -3.03 3.27
C ILE A 60 -2.65 -1.67 3.52
N GLY A 61 -3.50 -0.64 3.71
CA GLY A 61 -3.10 0.73 3.96
C GLY A 61 -3.28 1.14 5.43
N GLY A 62 -2.29 1.82 6.00
CA GLY A 62 -2.36 2.37 7.35
C GLY A 62 -2.85 1.39 8.42
N GLN A 63 -3.59 1.92 9.43
CA GLN A 63 -4.10 1.12 10.54
C GLN A 63 -5.41 0.40 10.24
N ILE A 64 -6.27 0.97 9.37
CA ILE A 64 -7.67 0.56 9.26
C ILE A 64 -8.16 0.35 7.82
N SER A 65 -7.34 0.63 6.80
CA SER A 65 -7.82 0.66 5.42
C SER A 65 -7.27 -0.44 4.54
N ILE A 66 -8.02 -0.67 3.47
CA ILE A 66 -7.65 -1.48 2.31
C ILE A 66 -7.73 -0.56 1.10
N ASP A 67 -6.67 -0.49 0.31
CA ASP A 67 -6.60 0.25 -0.93
C ASP A 67 -6.82 -0.69 -2.11
N ILE A 68 -7.69 -0.28 -3.04
CA ILE A 68 -8.05 -1.02 -4.25
C ILE A 68 -7.81 -0.12 -5.46
N PHE A 69 -6.97 -0.58 -6.39
CA PHE A 69 -6.55 0.23 -7.54
C PHE A 69 -6.16 -0.66 -8.73
N PRO A 70 -6.20 -0.14 -9.97
CA PRO A 70 -5.69 -0.86 -11.14
C PRO A 70 -4.19 -1.15 -10.98
N LYS A 71 -3.75 -2.29 -11.50
CA LYS A 71 -2.32 -2.65 -11.52
C LYS A 71 -1.49 -1.56 -12.17
N GLY A 72 -0.37 -1.21 -11.55
CA GLY A 72 0.50 -0.11 -11.98
C GLY A 72 0.06 1.28 -11.50
N TRP A 73 -1.02 1.37 -10.72
CA TRP A 73 -1.48 2.60 -10.07
C TRP A 73 -1.12 2.64 -8.58
N ASP A 74 -0.06 1.94 -8.23
CA ASP A 74 0.59 1.98 -6.92
C ASP A 74 1.57 3.16 -6.83
N LYS A 75 2.34 3.22 -5.76
CA LYS A 75 3.30 4.33 -5.52
C LYS A 75 4.42 4.40 -6.57
N THR A 76 4.70 3.33 -7.32
CA THR A 76 5.70 3.35 -8.40
C THR A 76 5.29 4.24 -9.57
N TYR A 77 3.98 4.56 -9.70
CA TYR A 77 3.48 5.44 -10.75
C TYR A 77 4.18 6.81 -10.79
N CYS A 78 4.57 7.35 -9.64
CA CYS A 78 5.27 8.64 -9.58
C CYS A 78 6.69 8.59 -10.18
N LEU A 79 7.32 7.43 -10.24
CA LEU A 79 8.71 7.30 -10.68
C LEU A 79 8.91 7.71 -12.14
N GLN A 80 7.93 7.49 -13.01
CA GLN A 80 7.99 7.90 -14.41
C GLN A 80 8.22 9.41 -14.61
N PHE A 81 7.88 10.22 -13.62
CA PHE A 81 8.02 11.68 -13.68
C PHE A 81 9.38 12.17 -13.15
N VAL A 82 10.10 11.34 -12.40
CA VAL A 82 11.34 11.75 -11.70
C VAL A 82 12.56 10.95 -12.15
N GLU A 83 12.41 9.72 -12.63
CA GLU A 83 13.49 8.81 -12.99
C GLU A 83 14.46 9.33 -14.08
N LYS A 84 14.01 10.28 -14.91
CA LYS A 84 14.84 10.92 -15.96
C LYS A 84 15.44 12.25 -15.53
N ILE A 85 15.10 12.72 -14.33
CA ILE A 85 15.48 14.04 -13.82
C ILE A 85 16.56 13.92 -12.74
N TYR A 86 16.49 12.84 -11.94
CA TYR A 86 17.35 12.62 -10.79
C TYR A 86 18.15 11.33 -10.96
N ASP A 87 19.44 11.37 -10.58
CA ASP A 87 20.35 10.23 -10.63
C ASP A 87 20.06 9.24 -9.49
N GLU A 88 19.60 9.73 -8.34
CA GLU A 88 19.23 8.93 -7.18
C GLU A 88 17.86 9.33 -6.66
N ILE A 89 17.03 8.33 -6.37
CA ILE A 89 15.69 8.50 -5.82
C ILE A 89 15.62 7.69 -4.52
N HIS A 90 15.41 8.37 -3.41
CA HIS A 90 15.24 7.74 -2.09
C HIS A 90 13.77 7.68 -1.70
N PHE A 91 13.34 6.52 -1.24
CA PHE A 91 11.99 6.30 -0.74
C PHE A 91 12.02 5.86 0.73
N PHE A 92 11.18 6.47 1.56
CA PHE A 92 11.03 6.13 2.97
C PHE A 92 9.59 5.64 3.21
N GLY A 93 9.45 4.42 3.73
CA GLY A 93 8.14 3.81 3.95
C GLY A 93 8.08 2.87 5.15
N ASP A 94 6.89 2.73 5.73
CA ASP A 94 6.64 1.87 6.90
C ASP A 94 5.91 0.56 6.55
N LYS A 95 5.26 0.50 5.38
CA LYS A 95 4.50 -0.66 4.91
C LYS A 95 5.21 -1.38 3.74
N THR A 96 6.48 -1.70 3.95
CA THR A 96 7.39 -2.26 2.93
C THR A 96 7.35 -3.78 2.82
N ASP A 97 6.64 -4.47 3.70
CA ASP A 97 6.48 -5.93 3.65
C ASP A 97 5.42 -6.33 2.61
N ILE A 98 5.45 -7.58 2.16
CA ILE A 98 4.53 -8.11 1.13
C ILE A 98 3.07 -7.82 1.52
N GLY A 99 2.34 -7.19 0.60
CA GLY A 99 0.94 -6.77 0.80
C GLY A 99 0.77 -5.39 1.43
N GLY A 100 1.85 -4.74 1.86
CA GLY A 100 1.85 -3.34 2.26
C GLY A 100 1.85 -2.41 1.04
N ASN A 101 1.34 -1.20 1.20
CA ASN A 101 1.21 -0.25 0.10
C ASN A 101 2.52 0.46 -0.29
N ASP A 102 3.61 0.19 0.42
CA ASP A 102 4.97 0.67 0.12
C ASP A 102 5.83 -0.43 -0.54
N TYR A 103 5.31 -1.67 -0.61
CA TYR A 103 6.11 -2.82 -1.02
C TYR A 103 6.69 -2.66 -2.43
N GLU A 104 5.87 -2.26 -3.39
CA GLU A 104 6.27 -2.15 -4.80
C GLU A 104 7.33 -1.08 -5.00
N ILE A 105 7.13 0.12 -4.47
CA ILE A 105 8.09 1.23 -4.63
C ILE A 105 9.38 0.98 -3.83
N TYR A 106 9.28 0.38 -2.65
CA TYR A 106 10.44 0.04 -1.82
C TYR A 106 11.39 -0.94 -2.52
N ASN A 107 10.84 -1.88 -3.30
CA ASN A 107 11.58 -2.90 -4.03
C ASN A 107 11.86 -2.54 -5.50
N ASP A 108 11.45 -1.37 -5.97
CA ASP A 108 11.69 -0.93 -7.34
C ASP A 108 13.18 -0.62 -7.57
N SER A 109 13.74 -1.15 -8.65
CA SER A 109 15.16 -1.01 -8.99
C SER A 109 15.62 0.43 -9.25
N ARG A 110 14.69 1.36 -9.45
CA ARG A 110 14.94 2.80 -9.65
C ARG A 110 15.05 3.57 -8.35
N VAL A 111 14.86 2.92 -7.22
CA VAL A 111 14.73 3.56 -5.91
C VAL A 111 15.69 2.93 -4.90
N ILE A 112 16.26 3.76 -4.04
CA ILE A 112 16.94 3.32 -2.82
C ILE A 112 15.90 3.35 -1.70
N GLY A 113 15.39 2.16 -1.34
CA GLY A 113 14.33 2.02 -0.33
C GLY A 113 14.88 2.06 1.11
N HIS A 114 14.26 2.87 1.97
CA HIS A 114 14.55 2.96 3.40
C HIS A 114 13.30 2.55 4.18
N LYS A 115 13.40 1.44 4.93
CA LYS A 115 12.34 1.03 5.86
C LYS A 115 12.43 1.89 7.12
N VAL A 116 11.31 2.50 7.49
CA VAL A 116 11.17 3.34 8.69
C VAL A 116 9.94 2.91 9.48
N GLU A 117 9.92 3.14 10.79
CA GLU A 117 8.76 2.87 11.63
C GLU A 117 8.01 4.15 12.01
N LYS A 118 8.74 5.25 12.08
CA LYS A 118 8.23 6.56 12.49
C LYS A 118 8.98 7.68 11.78
N TYR A 119 8.41 8.87 11.76
CA TYR A 119 8.98 10.01 11.05
C TYR A 119 10.37 10.44 11.55
N GLN A 120 10.69 10.17 12.84
CA GLN A 120 12.01 10.44 13.39
C GLN A 120 13.11 9.62 12.70
N ASP A 121 12.80 8.40 12.28
CA ASP A 121 13.75 7.54 11.56
C ASP A 121 14.08 8.16 10.19
N THR A 122 13.07 8.71 9.52
CA THR A 122 13.26 9.45 8.26
C THR A 122 14.17 10.65 8.45
N ILE A 123 13.95 11.47 9.49
CA ILE A 123 14.78 12.65 9.78
C ILE A 123 16.24 12.23 10.04
N LYS A 124 16.43 11.16 10.82
CA LYS A 124 17.77 10.64 11.11
C LYS A 124 18.49 10.22 9.83
N LEU A 125 17.87 9.40 9.01
CA LEU A 125 18.44 8.91 7.75
C LEU A 125 18.72 10.04 6.76
N LEU A 126 17.83 11.02 6.64
CA LEU A 126 18.06 12.20 5.80
C LEU A 126 19.28 13.01 6.27
N ASN A 127 19.47 13.20 7.57
CA ASN A 127 20.65 13.88 8.09
C ASN A 127 21.94 13.10 7.76
N GLU A 128 21.90 11.77 7.83
CA GLU A 128 23.04 10.93 7.45
C GLU A 128 23.35 11.01 5.94
N LEU A 129 22.33 11.15 5.07
CA LEU A 129 22.49 11.25 3.62
C LEU A 129 22.96 12.64 3.15
N ILE A 130 22.54 13.72 3.82
CA ILE A 130 22.80 15.09 3.37
C ILE A 130 24.14 15.62 3.93
N TYR A 131 24.59 15.13 5.08
CA TYR A 131 25.80 15.61 5.76
C TYR A 131 27.03 14.70 5.56
N ILE A 132 27.07 13.93 4.46
CA ILE A 132 28.30 13.22 4.04
C ILE A 132 29.24 14.15 3.27
#